data_a5ce5a2b2e8c1fbd44a77cb3d0097df1
#
_entry.id   a5ce5a2b2e8c1fbd44a77cb3d0097df1
#
_cell.length_a   1.000
_cell.length_b   1.000
_cell.length_c   1.000
_cell.angle_alpha   90.00
_cell.angle_beta   90.00
_cell.angle_gamma   90.00
#
_symmetry.space_group_name_H-M   'P 1'
#
loop_
_entity.id
_entity.type
_entity.pdbx_description
1 polymer ?
#
loop_
_entity_poly.entity_id
_entity_poly.type
_entity_poly.pdbx_seq_one_letter_code
_entity_poly.pdbx_strand_id
1 'polypeptide(L)'
;IDHGKTSLVKALTGTDTDRLKEEKARGITIELGFAHLQLPGGIEFGVVDVPGHEKFVRAMVAGVAGMDLVMLVIAADEGIMPQTSEHLDILRLLGVHTGLVALTKSDMVEPDWLPLVQEEVREFVAGTFLETAPIIPVSSKTGAGLDDLKAELARLAEGAAEKKRDGAFRLPVDRVFTVAGFGTVVTGTLLAGEIKLGDELELLPGRIPGRVRGIQAHGAKTDVGQAGQRLAVNLQGIDLDQAHRGDVVVPTGIFRISRRVDVRLDHLASAPRDLKHRTTVRFHSGTSEVTAQVILLEHDVLAPGSSGYAQLRLDQPLLLVSGDPYLIRATSPSVTIGGGIVLDPFPPARRRRSEDA
;
A
#
# COMPACT_ATOMS: atom_id res chain seq x y z
N ILE A 1 8.23 -12.86 -8.11
CA ILE A 1 8.45 -13.97 -7.16
C ILE A 1 9.95 -14.21 -7.16
N ASP A 2 10.53 -14.72 -6.09
CA ASP A 2 11.94 -15.13 -5.96
C ASP A 2 13.02 -14.03 -6.10
N HIS A 3 12.63 -12.77 -6.19
CA HIS A 3 13.57 -11.62 -6.21
C HIS A 3 14.28 -11.36 -4.86
N GLY A 4 14.08 -12.21 -3.84
CA GLY A 4 14.78 -12.13 -2.56
C GLY A 4 14.32 -11.02 -1.62
N LYS A 5 13.08 -10.50 -1.72
CA LYS A 5 12.55 -9.43 -0.85
C LYS A 5 12.68 -9.78 0.63
N THR A 6 12.07 -10.88 1.05
CA THR A 6 12.10 -11.37 2.45
C THR A 6 13.53 -11.63 2.94
N SER A 7 14.39 -12.19 2.08
CA SER A 7 15.80 -12.43 2.40
C SER A 7 16.56 -11.12 2.61
N LEU A 8 16.26 -10.09 1.78
CA LEU A 8 16.85 -8.77 1.92
C LEU A 8 16.39 -8.08 3.20
N VAL A 9 15.09 -8.12 3.50
CA VAL A 9 14.55 -7.57 4.76
C VAL A 9 15.21 -8.26 5.96
N LYS A 10 15.36 -9.59 5.93
CA LYS A 10 16.05 -10.34 6.99
C LYS A 10 17.51 -9.95 7.13
N ALA A 11 18.23 -9.74 6.02
CA ALA A 11 19.64 -9.31 6.03
C ALA A 11 19.81 -7.89 6.60
N LEU A 12 18.87 -6.98 6.33
CA LEU A 12 18.89 -5.62 6.81
C LEU A 12 18.48 -5.48 8.28
N THR A 13 17.48 -6.26 8.74
CA THR A 13 16.81 -6.06 10.03
C THR A 13 17.05 -7.18 11.05
N GLY A 14 17.57 -8.34 10.61
CA GLY A 14 17.65 -9.55 11.42
C GLY A 14 16.31 -10.26 11.63
N THR A 15 15.20 -9.72 11.13
CA THR A 15 13.85 -10.24 11.34
C THR A 15 13.40 -11.06 10.15
N ASP A 16 12.97 -12.30 10.38
CA ASP A 16 12.32 -13.15 9.38
C ASP A 16 10.83 -12.77 9.31
N THR A 17 10.41 -12.20 8.18
CA THR A 17 9.06 -11.69 7.98
C THR A 17 8.06 -12.78 7.59
N ASP A 18 8.50 -13.93 7.10
CA ASP A 18 7.66 -15.08 6.80
C ASP A 18 7.28 -15.81 8.10
N ARG A 19 6.03 -15.64 8.53
CA ARG A 19 5.52 -16.16 9.82
C ARG A 19 4.68 -17.41 9.65
N LEU A 20 4.00 -17.57 8.51
CA LEU A 20 3.12 -18.69 8.25
C LEU A 20 3.95 -19.94 7.90
N LYS A 21 3.53 -21.10 8.40
CA LYS A 21 4.15 -22.39 8.02
C LYS A 21 4.05 -22.61 6.50
N GLU A 22 2.98 -22.14 5.88
CA GLU A 22 2.74 -22.24 4.46
C GLU A 22 3.70 -21.36 3.65
N GLU A 23 4.01 -20.14 4.10
CA GLU A 23 5.03 -19.26 3.50
C GLU A 23 6.39 -19.95 3.48
N LYS A 24 6.81 -20.49 4.63
CA LYS A 24 8.08 -21.21 4.75
C LYS A 24 8.15 -22.48 3.92
N ALA A 25 7.03 -23.19 3.78
CA ALA A 25 6.97 -24.44 2.99
C ALA A 25 6.96 -24.17 1.49
N ARG A 26 6.39 -23.06 1.04
CA ARG A 26 6.27 -22.67 -0.38
C ARG A 26 7.35 -21.70 -0.84
N GLY A 27 8.08 -21.07 0.08
CA GLY A 27 9.05 -20.02 -0.23
C GLY A 27 8.44 -18.73 -0.76
N ILE A 28 7.14 -18.48 -0.51
CA ILE A 28 6.43 -17.28 -0.99
C ILE A 28 5.75 -16.57 0.18
N THR A 29 5.89 -15.26 0.24
CA THR A 29 5.16 -14.41 1.19
C THR A 29 3.70 -14.31 0.76
N ILE A 30 2.77 -14.60 1.68
CA ILE A 30 1.32 -14.59 1.46
C ILE A 30 0.68 -13.37 2.11
N GLU A 31 1.09 -13.06 3.33
CA GLU A 31 0.63 -11.91 4.10
C GLU A 31 1.71 -10.82 4.19
N LEU A 32 1.31 -9.63 4.65
CA LEU A 32 2.26 -8.57 4.93
C LEU A 32 3.22 -9.00 6.04
N GLY A 33 4.52 -8.95 5.75
CA GLY A 33 5.58 -9.06 6.74
C GLY A 33 5.94 -7.70 7.32
N PHE A 34 6.37 -7.66 8.58
CA PHE A 34 6.74 -6.40 9.23
C PHE A 34 8.04 -6.58 9.98
N ALA A 35 8.94 -5.63 9.76
CA ALA A 35 10.21 -5.55 10.44
C ALA A 35 10.51 -4.09 10.83
N HIS A 36 11.50 -3.91 11.66
CA HIS A 36 11.98 -2.60 12.10
C HIS A 36 13.46 -2.47 11.76
N LEU A 37 13.83 -1.41 11.06
CA LEU A 37 15.21 -1.11 10.69
C LEU A 37 15.66 0.16 11.42
N GLN A 38 16.70 0.05 12.22
CA GLN A 38 17.39 1.20 12.82
C GLN A 38 18.66 1.47 12.03
N LEU A 39 18.85 2.73 11.65
CA LEU A 39 20.03 3.22 10.98
C LEU A 39 20.83 4.18 11.90
N PRO A 40 22.11 4.39 11.61
CA PRO A 40 22.91 5.40 12.29
C PRO A 40 22.23 6.77 12.27
N GLY A 41 22.44 7.57 13.32
CA GLY A 41 21.81 8.89 13.43
C GLY A 41 20.38 8.89 14.02
N GLY A 42 19.89 7.72 14.49
CA GLY A 42 18.56 7.60 15.12
C GLY A 42 17.41 7.54 14.13
N ILE A 43 17.70 7.27 12.86
CA ILE A 43 16.68 7.09 11.81
C ILE A 43 16.06 5.70 11.98
N GLU A 44 14.73 5.65 12.03
CA GLU A 44 13.97 4.42 12.19
C GLU A 44 12.99 4.22 11.02
N PHE A 45 12.98 3.01 10.46
CA PHE A 45 12.02 2.61 9.44
C PHE A 45 11.12 1.48 9.92
N GLY A 46 9.82 1.65 9.75
CA GLY A 46 8.89 0.53 9.70
C GLY A 46 8.96 -0.13 8.31
N VAL A 47 9.55 -1.31 8.24
CA VAL A 47 9.67 -2.05 6.97
C VAL A 47 8.45 -2.94 6.78
N VAL A 48 7.82 -2.84 5.62
CA VAL A 48 6.70 -3.70 5.22
C VAL A 48 7.14 -4.56 4.06
N ASP A 49 7.27 -5.85 4.29
CA ASP A 49 7.54 -6.86 3.27
C ASP A 49 6.22 -7.25 2.61
N VAL A 50 6.09 -6.90 1.34
CA VAL A 50 4.86 -7.11 0.58
C VAL A 50 4.94 -8.37 -0.27
N PRO A 51 3.84 -9.18 -0.36
CA PRO A 51 3.81 -10.34 -1.22
C PRO A 51 4.06 -9.98 -2.68
N GLY A 52 4.87 -10.80 -3.37
CA GLY A 52 5.21 -10.58 -4.78
C GLY A 52 4.27 -11.23 -5.79
N HIS A 53 3.33 -12.07 -5.36
CA HIS A 53 2.47 -12.84 -6.26
C HIS A 53 1.19 -12.08 -6.58
N GLU A 54 0.76 -12.10 -7.86
CA GLU A 54 -0.44 -11.41 -8.36
C GLU A 54 -1.73 -11.68 -7.57
N LYS A 55 -1.87 -12.89 -6.97
CA LYS A 55 -3.00 -13.25 -6.11
C LYS A 55 -3.07 -12.45 -4.82
N PHE A 56 -1.96 -11.85 -4.40
CA PHE A 56 -1.84 -11.14 -3.12
C PHE A 56 -1.76 -9.61 -3.28
N VAL A 57 -2.09 -9.06 -4.44
CA VAL A 57 -2.10 -7.62 -4.70
C VAL A 57 -2.93 -6.85 -3.67
N ARG A 58 -4.05 -7.43 -3.17
CA ARG A 58 -4.82 -6.82 -2.07
C ARG A 58 -3.97 -6.59 -0.81
N ALA A 59 -3.09 -7.55 -0.47
CA ALA A 59 -2.19 -7.37 0.66
C ALA A 59 -1.14 -6.29 0.36
N MET A 60 -0.59 -6.28 -0.86
CA MET A 60 0.35 -5.24 -1.31
C MET A 60 -0.26 -3.85 -1.20
N VAL A 61 -1.46 -3.62 -1.76
CA VAL A 61 -2.14 -2.32 -1.72
C VAL A 61 -2.33 -1.84 -0.27
N ALA A 62 -2.75 -2.74 0.62
CA ALA A 62 -2.88 -2.42 2.04
C ALA A 62 -1.55 -2.07 2.70
N GLY A 63 -0.46 -2.70 2.27
CA GLY A 63 0.89 -2.42 2.76
C GLY A 63 1.43 -1.08 2.29
N VAL A 64 1.15 -0.68 1.05
CA VAL A 64 1.62 0.57 0.45
C VAL A 64 0.91 1.80 1.00
N ALA A 65 -0.32 1.65 1.51
CA ALA A 65 -1.07 2.77 2.08
C ALA A 65 -0.28 3.45 3.22
N GLY A 66 0.09 4.70 3.01
CA GLY A 66 0.84 5.48 3.99
C GLY A 66 2.35 5.26 4.01
N MET A 67 2.94 4.57 3.04
CA MET A 67 4.40 4.49 2.89
C MET A 67 5.02 5.82 2.45
N ASP A 68 6.23 6.07 2.93
CA ASP A 68 7.00 7.27 2.59
C ASP A 68 8.03 6.97 1.49
N LEU A 69 8.51 5.72 1.45
CA LEU A 69 9.59 5.28 0.57
C LEU A 69 9.35 3.84 0.13
N VAL A 70 9.71 3.54 -1.10
CA VAL A 70 9.69 2.17 -1.62
C VAL A 70 11.10 1.69 -1.99
N MET A 71 11.37 0.44 -1.72
CA MET A 71 12.52 -0.29 -2.24
C MET A 71 12.02 -1.31 -3.26
N LEU A 72 12.23 -1.00 -4.55
CA LEU A 72 11.91 -1.93 -5.63
C LEU A 72 13.02 -2.99 -5.71
N VAL A 73 12.65 -4.25 -5.48
CA VAL A 73 13.61 -5.36 -5.43
C VAL A 73 13.56 -6.14 -6.72
N ILE A 74 14.69 -6.21 -7.42
CA ILE A 74 14.88 -6.96 -8.67
C ILE A 74 16.07 -7.90 -8.49
N ALA A 75 15.96 -9.15 -8.90
CA ALA A 75 17.05 -10.11 -8.84
C ALA A 75 17.92 -10.00 -10.09
N ALA A 76 19.24 -9.94 -9.93
CA ALA A 76 20.19 -9.76 -11.03
C ALA A 76 20.24 -10.97 -11.97
N ASP A 77 19.90 -12.17 -11.49
CA ASP A 77 19.84 -13.41 -12.25
C ASP A 77 18.56 -13.59 -13.07
N GLU A 78 17.47 -12.89 -12.69
CA GLU A 78 16.16 -13.03 -13.33
C GLU A 78 15.73 -11.78 -14.14
N GLY A 79 16.27 -10.60 -13.80
CA GLY A 79 15.91 -9.34 -14.43
C GLY A 79 14.46 -8.89 -14.14
N ILE A 80 13.87 -8.17 -15.09
CA ILE A 80 12.52 -7.61 -14.95
C ILE A 80 11.49 -8.68 -15.26
N MET A 81 10.56 -8.89 -14.32
CA MET A 81 9.48 -9.87 -14.43
C MET A 81 8.12 -9.16 -14.59
N PRO A 82 7.09 -9.81 -15.15
CA PRO A 82 5.76 -9.20 -15.32
C PRO A 82 5.18 -8.61 -14.03
N GLN A 83 5.42 -9.27 -12.88
CA GLN A 83 4.99 -8.78 -11.59
C GLN A 83 5.72 -7.49 -11.16
N THR A 84 6.97 -7.30 -11.60
CA THR A 84 7.74 -6.08 -11.33
C THR A 84 7.05 -4.88 -11.98
N SER A 85 6.57 -5.04 -13.20
CA SER A 85 5.84 -4.00 -13.95
C SER A 85 4.49 -3.68 -13.28
N GLU A 86 3.70 -4.70 -12.90
CA GLU A 86 2.43 -4.47 -12.18
C GLU A 86 2.66 -3.76 -10.85
N HIS A 87 3.71 -4.13 -10.11
CA HIS A 87 4.04 -3.49 -8.83
C HIS A 87 4.42 -2.01 -9.02
N LEU A 88 5.22 -1.69 -10.04
CA LEU A 88 5.59 -0.31 -10.34
C LEU A 88 4.38 0.55 -10.73
N ASP A 89 3.48 0.01 -11.55
CA ASP A 89 2.21 0.65 -11.90
C ASP A 89 1.34 0.92 -10.65
N ILE A 90 1.22 -0.06 -9.74
CA ILE A 90 0.47 0.08 -8.48
C ILE A 90 1.10 1.17 -7.61
N LEU A 91 2.41 1.19 -7.43
CA LEU A 91 3.12 2.19 -6.63
C LEU A 91 2.88 3.60 -7.17
N ARG A 92 2.95 3.77 -8.50
CA ARG A 92 2.67 5.04 -9.17
C ARG A 92 1.24 5.52 -8.94
N LEU A 93 0.26 4.63 -9.11
CA LEU A 93 -1.16 4.94 -8.92
C LEU A 93 -1.49 5.26 -7.45
N LEU A 94 -0.79 4.65 -6.50
CA LEU A 94 -0.94 4.91 -5.06
C LEU A 94 -0.18 6.16 -4.58
N GLY A 95 0.47 6.89 -5.50
CA GLY A 95 1.11 8.16 -5.20
C GLY A 95 2.42 8.03 -4.42
N VAL A 96 3.14 6.93 -4.59
CA VAL A 96 4.51 6.84 -4.10
C VAL A 96 5.44 7.63 -5.03
N HIS A 97 6.25 8.51 -4.46
CA HIS A 97 7.11 9.42 -5.21
C HIS A 97 8.59 9.31 -4.86
N THR A 98 8.95 8.52 -3.85
CA THR A 98 10.33 8.36 -3.37
C THR A 98 10.70 6.89 -3.28
N GLY A 99 11.89 6.54 -3.74
CA GLY A 99 12.35 5.16 -3.65
C GLY A 99 13.74 4.94 -4.21
N LEU A 100 14.16 3.69 -4.13
CA LEU A 100 15.39 3.18 -4.73
C LEU A 100 15.16 1.79 -5.31
N VAL A 101 16.11 1.29 -6.09
CA VAL A 101 16.11 -0.07 -6.61
C VAL A 101 17.22 -0.88 -5.93
N ALA A 102 16.87 -2.00 -5.31
CA ALA A 102 17.82 -2.99 -4.81
C ALA A 102 17.95 -4.14 -5.82
N LEU A 103 19.12 -4.24 -6.46
CA LEU A 103 19.45 -5.31 -7.40
C LEU A 103 20.04 -6.47 -6.61
N THR A 104 19.20 -7.43 -6.23
CA THR A 104 19.58 -8.56 -5.35
C THR A 104 20.29 -9.68 -6.11
N LYS A 105 20.79 -10.67 -5.36
CA LYS A 105 21.51 -11.83 -5.88
C LYS A 105 22.73 -11.44 -6.74
N SER A 106 23.37 -10.32 -6.43
CA SER A 106 24.56 -9.83 -7.16
C SER A 106 25.74 -10.81 -7.10
N ASP A 107 25.73 -11.74 -6.13
CA ASP A 107 26.70 -12.84 -5.99
C ASP A 107 26.44 -14.03 -6.92
N MET A 108 25.31 -14.04 -7.63
CA MET A 108 24.91 -15.15 -8.52
C MET A 108 25.19 -14.88 -9.99
N VAL A 109 25.66 -13.69 -10.32
CA VAL A 109 25.96 -13.28 -11.70
C VAL A 109 27.43 -12.87 -11.83
N GLU A 110 27.98 -13.01 -13.04
CA GLU A 110 29.34 -12.56 -13.33
C GLU A 110 29.44 -11.03 -13.23
N PRO A 111 30.60 -10.48 -12.79
CA PRO A 111 30.78 -9.04 -12.61
C PRO A 111 30.45 -8.20 -13.85
N ASP A 112 30.75 -8.69 -15.05
CA ASP A 112 30.48 -8.00 -16.31
C ASP A 112 28.98 -8.00 -16.68
N TRP A 113 28.17 -8.83 -16.05
CA TRP A 113 26.72 -8.90 -16.26
C TRP A 113 25.96 -7.80 -15.49
N LEU A 114 26.44 -7.42 -14.32
CA LEU A 114 25.76 -6.43 -13.46
C LEU A 114 25.50 -5.09 -14.15
N PRO A 115 26.45 -4.47 -14.89
CA PRO A 115 26.20 -3.23 -15.61
C PRO A 115 25.09 -3.35 -16.65
N LEU A 116 24.97 -4.49 -17.32
CA LEU A 116 23.93 -4.74 -18.34
C LEU A 116 22.54 -4.79 -17.70
N VAL A 117 22.40 -5.51 -16.58
CA VAL A 117 21.13 -5.57 -15.85
C VAL A 117 20.79 -4.20 -15.24
N GLN A 118 21.77 -3.46 -14.75
CA GLN A 118 21.53 -2.10 -14.26
C GLN A 118 21.01 -1.16 -15.36
N GLU A 119 21.51 -1.28 -16.60
CA GLU A 119 21.01 -0.49 -17.73
C GLU A 119 19.59 -0.90 -18.12
N GLU A 120 19.29 -2.20 -18.19
CA GLU A 120 17.94 -2.71 -18.42
C GLU A 120 16.94 -2.17 -17.36
N VAL A 121 17.36 -2.19 -16.08
CA VAL A 121 16.53 -1.64 -14.99
C VAL A 121 16.36 -0.13 -15.14
N ARG A 122 17.38 0.61 -15.56
CA ARG A 122 17.32 2.06 -15.79
C ARG A 122 16.35 2.41 -16.90
N GLU A 123 16.37 1.66 -18.00
CA GLU A 123 15.39 1.80 -19.09
C GLU A 123 13.97 1.49 -18.62
N PHE A 124 13.81 0.45 -17.81
CA PHE A 124 12.51 0.04 -17.29
C PHE A 124 11.86 1.08 -16.36
N VAL A 125 12.65 1.76 -15.51
CA VAL A 125 12.12 2.77 -14.60
C VAL A 125 12.04 4.17 -15.22
N ALA A 126 12.50 4.36 -16.46
CA ALA A 126 12.44 5.64 -17.17
C ALA A 126 10.99 6.16 -17.27
N GLY A 127 10.80 7.46 -17.09
CA GLY A 127 9.47 8.09 -17.03
C GLY A 127 8.65 7.80 -15.78
N THR A 128 9.23 7.12 -14.79
CA THR A 128 8.60 6.87 -13.49
C THR A 128 9.26 7.70 -12.37
N PHE A 129 8.71 7.64 -11.16
CA PHE A 129 9.33 8.28 -9.99
C PHE A 129 10.68 7.66 -9.57
N LEU A 130 11.06 6.53 -10.15
CA LEU A 130 12.35 5.87 -9.95
C LEU A 130 13.38 6.17 -11.05
N GLU A 131 13.08 7.02 -12.03
CA GLU A 131 13.97 7.32 -13.15
C GLU A 131 15.38 7.75 -12.72
N THR A 132 15.46 8.61 -11.72
CA THR A 132 16.73 9.07 -11.13
C THR A 132 17.13 8.36 -9.86
N ALA A 133 16.39 7.31 -9.49
CA ALA A 133 16.65 6.57 -8.27
C ALA A 133 17.95 5.76 -8.37
N PRO A 134 18.71 5.63 -7.28
CA PRO A 134 19.89 4.77 -7.26
C PRO A 134 19.50 3.29 -7.42
N ILE A 135 20.32 2.58 -8.22
CA ILE A 135 20.22 1.14 -8.42
C ILE A 135 21.42 0.51 -7.71
N ILE A 136 21.18 -0.16 -6.59
CA ILE A 136 22.23 -0.64 -5.70
C ILE A 136 22.31 -2.17 -5.79
N PRO A 137 23.41 -2.74 -6.33
CA PRO A 137 23.65 -4.18 -6.29
C PRO A 137 23.87 -4.66 -4.86
N VAL A 138 23.16 -5.70 -4.45
CA VAL A 138 23.27 -6.26 -3.10
C VAL A 138 23.24 -7.79 -3.10
N SER A 139 23.87 -8.40 -2.13
CA SER A 139 23.72 -9.81 -1.83
C SER A 139 23.33 -10.01 -0.37
N SER A 140 22.15 -10.53 -0.14
CA SER A 140 21.69 -10.92 1.20
C SER A 140 22.49 -12.10 1.77
N LYS A 141 23.20 -12.85 0.92
CA LYS A 141 23.99 -14.03 1.30
C LYS A 141 25.40 -13.65 1.76
N THR A 142 26.07 -12.75 1.02
CA THR A 142 27.45 -12.35 1.30
C THR A 142 27.55 -11.07 2.12
N GLY A 143 26.48 -10.29 2.17
CA GLY A 143 26.44 -8.96 2.79
C GLY A 143 26.94 -7.83 1.88
N ALA A 144 27.40 -8.15 0.66
CA ALA A 144 27.90 -7.13 -0.28
C ALA A 144 26.78 -6.09 -0.60
N GLY A 145 27.14 -4.80 -0.62
CA GLY A 145 26.26 -3.68 -0.95
C GLY A 145 25.22 -3.31 0.13
N LEU A 146 25.10 -4.06 1.24
CA LEU A 146 24.11 -3.76 2.28
C LEU A 146 24.41 -2.45 3.02
N ASP A 147 25.66 -2.08 3.20
CA ASP A 147 26.03 -0.82 3.85
C ASP A 147 25.76 0.36 2.94
N ASP A 148 26.02 0.25 1.63
CA ASP A 148 25.66 1.27 0.64
C ASP A 148 24.14 1.44 0.57
N LEU A 149 23.37 0.35 0.62
CA LEU A 149 21.92 0.37 0.67
C LEU A 149 21.40 1.09 1.92
N LYS A 150 21.98 0.81 3.10
CA LYS A 150 21.62 1.51 4.35
C LYS A 150 21.95 3.00 4.31
N ALA A 151 23.11 3.36 3.77
CA ALA A 151 23.51 4.75 3.61
C ALA A 151 22.54 5.53 2.71
N GLU A 152 22.12 4.92 1.61
CA GLU A 152 21.17 5.53 0.70
C GLU A 152 19.75 5.64 1.30
N LEU A 153 19.30 4.63 2.04
CA LEU A 153 18.04 4.70 2.80
C LEU A 153 18.08 5.86 3.81
N ALA A 154 19.18 6.04 4.52
CA ALA A 154 19.35 7.16 5.45
C ALA A 154 19.26 8.52 4.73
N ARG A 155 19.94 8.66 3.60
CA ARG A 155 19.91 9.88 2.77
C ARG A 155 18.50 10.21 2.26
N LEU A 156 17.75 9.20 1.82
CA LEU A 156 16.38 9.39 1.35
C LEU A 156 15.43 9.76 2.49
N ALA A 157 15.67 9.25 3.70
CA ALA A 157 14.88 9.59 4.88
C ALA A 157 15.01 11.06 5.29
N GLU A 158 16.19 11.68 5.12
CA GLU A 158 16.40 13.09 5.39
C GLU A 158 15.52 14.02 4.54
N GLY A 159 15.16 13.55 3.33
CA GLY A 159 14.27 14.28 2.42
C GLY A 159 12.78 13.94 2.59
N ALA A 160 12.43 13.01 3.46
CA ALA A 160 11.05 12.60 3.66
C ALA A 160 10.26 13.71 4.39
N ALA A 161 9.11 14.09 3.81
CA ALA A 161 8.23 15.06 4.45
C ALA A 161 7.60 14.45 5.72
N GLU A 162 7.64 15.19 6.83
CA GLU A 162 6.89 14.78 8.02
C GLU A 162 5.40 14.65 7.71
N LYS A 163 4.81 13.51 8.09
CA LYS A 163 3.36 13.33 7.96
C LYS A 163 2.63 14.31 8.88
N LYS A 164 1.52 14.83 8.38
CA LYS A 164 0.68 15.76 9.16
C LYS A 164 0.14 15.05 10.39
N ARG A 165 0.59 15.51 11.56
CA ARG A 165 0.08 15.05 12.85
C ARG A 165 -1.23 15.72 13.23
N ASP A 166 -1.56 16.82 12.53
CA ASP A 166 -2.79 17.56 12.74
C ASP A 166 -4.01 16.87 12.11
N GLY A 167 -5.17 17.05 12.73
CA GLY A 167 -6.45 16.55 12.22
C GLY A 167 -6.91 15.24 12.86
N ALA A 168 -8.05 14.76 12.38
CA ALA A 168 -8.67 13.55 12.88
C ALA A 168 -7.89 12.31 12.43
N PHE A 169 -7.64 11.39 13.34
CA PHE A 169 -6.90 10.18 13.04
C PHE A 169 -7.70 9.22 12.14
N ARG A 170 -6.98 8.50 11.26
CA ARG A 170 -7.52 7.41 10.43
C ARG A 170 -6.56 6.23 10.47
N LEU A 171 -7.03 5.11 10.99
CA LEU A 171 -6.28 3.85 11.05
C LEU A 171 -7.02 2.78 10.24
N PRO A 172 -6.69 2.58 8.95
CA PRO A 172 -7.21 1.46 8.17
C PRO A 172 -6.75 0.12 8.77
N VAL A 173 -7.69 -0.78 8.99
CA VAL A 173 -7.43 -2.08 9.64
C VAL A 173 -6.91 -3.08 8.61
N ASP A 174 -5.70 -3.61 8.81
CA ASP A 174 -5.13 -4.67 8.00
C ASP A 174 -5.25 -6.07 8.62
N ARG A 175 -5.30 -6.17 9.95
CA ARG A 175 -5.51 -7.42 10.70
C ARG A 175 -6.38 -7.19 11.93
N VAL A 176 -7.13 -8.22 12.28
CA VAL A 176 -7.92 -8.28 13.51
C VAL A 176 -7.62 -9.61 14.21
N PHE A 177 -7.40 -9.56 15.51
CA PHE A 177 -7.16 -10.75 16.33
C PHE A 177 -7.51 -10.49 17.80
N THR A 178 -7.59 -11.56 18.58
CA THR A 178 -7.78 -11.45 20.02
C THR A 178 -6.49 -11.75 20.77
N VAL A 179 -6.30 -11.04 21.87
CA VAL A 179 -5.23 -11.33 22.83
C VAL A 179 -5.87 -11.72 24.15
N ALA A 180 -5.49 -12.87 24.71
CA ALA A 180 -6.04 -13.36 25.96
C ALA A 180 -5.94 -12.31 27.07
N GLY A 181 -7.07 -11.99 27.71
CA GLY A 181 -7.19 -10.97 28.75
C GLY A 181 -7.25 -9.51 28.26
N PHE A 182 -7.04 -9.26 26.96
CA PHE A 182 -7.06 -7.89 26.38
C PHE A 182 -8.24 -7.65 25.43
N GLY A 183 -8.85 -8.69 24.86
CA GLY A 183 -9.96 -8.57 23.91
C GLY A 183 -9.50 -8.33 22.49
N THR A 184 -10.31 -7.58 21.71
CA THR A 184 -10.08 -7.33 20.28
C THR A 184 -8.93 -6.35 20.07
N VAL A 185 -7.99 -6.73 19.20
CA VAL A 185 -6.87 -5.90 18.78
C VAL A 185 -6.92 -5.78 17.25
N VAL A 186 -6.78 -4.57 16.77
CA VAL A 186 -6.62 -4.29 15.34
C VAL A 186 -5.22 -3.76 15.06
N THR A 187 -4.70 -4.03 13.88
CA THR A 187 -3.44 -3.43 13.40
C THR A 187 -3.66 -2.65 12.12
N GLY A 188 -2.83 -1.63 11.92
CA GLY A 188 -2.86 -0.79 10.74
C GLY A 188 -1.79 0.30 10.80
N THR A 189 -1.57 1.00 9.69
CA THR A 189 -0.74 2.19 9.63
C THR A 189 -1.61 3.43 9.82
N LEU A 190 -1.27 4.28 10.79
CA LEU A 190 -2.00 5.52 11.03
C LEU A 190 -1.71 6.51 9.90
N LEU A 191 -2.71 6.85 9.10
CA LEU A 191 -2.54 7.70 7.91
C LEU A 191 -2.48 9.19 8.24
N ALA A 192 -3.16 9.61 9.29
CA ALA A 192 -3.25 11.01 9.70
C ALA A 192 -3.53 11.12 11.20
N GLY A 193 -3.22 12.27 11.79
CA GLY A 193 -3.53 12.62 13.17
C GLY A 193 -2.74 11.86 14.23
N GLU A 194 -3.26 11.89 15.43
CA GLU A 194 -2.75 11.16 16.61
C GLU A 194 -3.90 10.39 17.27
N ILE A 195 -3.61 9.16 17.74
CA ILE A 195 -4.53 8.35 18.54
C ILE A 195 -3.95 8.19 19.96
N LYS A 196 -4.76 8.41 20.98
CA LYS A 196 -4.33 8.39 22.37
C LYS A 196 -5.07 7.33 23.18
N LEU A 197 -4.40 6.85 24.21
CA LEU A 197 -5.02 5.96 25.20
C LEU A 197 -6.26 6.64 25.80
N GLY A 198 -7.40 5.93 25.77
CA GLY A 198 -8.67 6.42 26.29
C GLY A 198 -9.53 7.18 25.28
N ASP A 199 -9.04 7.46 24.07
CA ASP A 199 -9.84 8.12 23.04
C ASP A 199 -11.13 7.34 22.72
N GLU A 200 -12.21 8.09 22.51
CA GLU A 200 -13.44 7.55 21.96
C GLU A 200 -13.31 7.44 20.44
N LEU A 201 -13.74 6.31 19.91
CA LEU A 201 -13.62 5.97 18.51
C LEU A 201 -14.88 5.30 17.98
N GLU A 202 -14.99 5.28 16.66
CA GLU A 202 -15.92 4.40 15.95
C GLU A 202 -15.18 3.59 14.87
N LEU A 203 -15.68 2.39 14.62
CA LEU A 203 -15.21 1.53 13.54
C LEU A 203 -16.14 1.69 12.33
N LEU A 204 -15.62 2.22 11.24
CA LEU A 204 -16.36 2.41 10.00
C LEU A 204 -16.08 1.27 9.01
N PRO A 205 -17.05 0.87 8.16
CA PRO A 205 -18.34 1.51 7.90
C PRO A 205 -19.46 1.12 8.88
N GLY A 206 -19.25 0.18 9.79
CA GLY A 206 -20.26 -0.36 10.72
C GLY A 206 -20.79 0.67 11.74
N ARG A 207 -20.10 1.80 11.95
CA ARG A 207 -20.38 2.81 12.99
C ARG A 207 -20.43 2.22 14.40
N ILE A 208 -19.53 1.27 14.69
CA ILE A 208 -19.47 0.57 15.95
C ILE A 208 -18.65 1.40 16.93
N PRO A 209 -19.24 1.89 18.03
CA PRO A 209 -18.52 2.72 18.99
C PRO A 209 -17.57 1.88 19.83
N GLY A 210 -16.46 2.47 20.20
CA GLY A 210 -15.46 1.85 21.06
C GLY A 210 -14.56 2.86 21.74
N ARG A 211 -13.59 2.37 22.49
CA ARG A 211 -12.57 3.17 23.15
C ARG A 211 -11.19 2.53 23.02
N VAL A 212 -10.15 3.34 22.93
CA VAL A 212 -8.75 2.89 22.94
C VAL A 212 -8.38 2.43 24.35
N ARG A 213 -8.15 1.11 24.52
CA ARG A 213 -7.72 0.51 25.79
C ARG A 213 -6.21 0.35 25.89
N GLY A 214 -5.51 0.34 24.76
CA GLY A 214 -4.07 0.21 24.73
C GLY A 214 -3.53 0.40 23.31
N ILE A 215 -2.31 0.89 23.20
CA ILE A 215 -1.62 1.13 21.95
C ILE A 215 -0.24 0.47 22.04
N GLN A 216 0.21 -0.13 20.94
CA GLN A 216 1.59 -0.56 20.76
C GLN A 216 2.11 -0.05 19.41
N ALA A 217 3.30 0.52 19.42
CA ALA A 217 4.08 0.88 18.25
C ALA A 217 5.43 0.14 18.31
N HIS A 218 5.87 -0.45 17.19
CA HIS A 218 7.14 -1.19 17.12
C HIS A 218 7.33 -2.27 18.21
N GLY A 219 6.22 -2.90 18.64
CA GLY A 219 6.24 -3.94 19.69
C GLY A 219 6.31 -3.41 21.13
N ALA A 220 6.44 -2.10 21.34
CA ALA A 220 6.44 -1.47 22.65
C ALA A 220 5.10 -0.78 22.95
N LYS A 221 4.69 -0.79 24.24
CA LYS A 221 3.51 -0.04 24.68
C LYS A 221 3.78 1.45 24.61
N THR A 222 2.78 2.20 24.18
CA THR A 222 2.79 3.67 24.15
C THR A 222 1.41 4.22 24.49
N ASP A 223 1.36 5.44 24.99
CA ASP A 223 0.09 6.14 25.25
C ASP A 223 -0.40 6.94 24.06
N VAL A 224 0.47 7.17 23.05
CA VAL A 224 0.17 7.96 21.86
C VAL A 224 0.73 7.26 20.63
N GLY A 225 -0.11 7.07 19.61
CA GLY A 225 0.31 6.67 18.26
C GLY A 225 0.22 7.84 17.31
N GLN A 226 1.20 7.99 16.40
CA GLN A 226 1.33 9.13 15.48
C GLN A 226 1.19 8.69 14.02
N ALA A 227 0.77 9.63 13.17
CA ALA A 227 0.70 9.42 11.71
C ALA A 227 2.03 8.87 11.16
N GLY A 228 1.93 7.88 10.27
CA GLY A 228 3.07 7.13 9.72
C GLY A 228 3.42 5.88 10.50
N GLN A 229 3.07 5.78 11.77
CA GLN A 229 3.40 4.61 12.58
C GLN A 229 2.44 3.45 12.29
N ARG A 230 2.99 2.24 12.26
CA ARG A 230 2.21 1.04 12.35
C ARG A 230 1.86 0.75 13.81
N LEU A 231 0.57 0.65 14.09
CA LEU A 231 0.04 0.49 15.44
C LEU A 231 -0.71 -0.83 15.60
N ALA A 232 -0.67 -1.36 16.81
CA ALA A 232 -1.64 -2.32 17.31
C ALA A 232 -2.49 -1.61 18.37
N VAL A 233 -3.80 -1.54 18.12
CA VAL A 233 -4.73 -0.82 18.98
C VAL A 233 -5.71 -1.82 19.58
N ASN A 234 -5.75 -1.87 20.92
CA ASN A 234 -6.72 -2.65 21.65
C ASN A 234 -8.03 -1.86 21.78
N LEU A 235 -9.11 -2.45 21.32
CA LEU A 235 -10.44 -1.84 21.24
C LEU A 235 -11.33 -2.36 22.35
N GLN A 236 -11.78 -1.46 23.22
CA GLN A 236 -12.81 -1.76 24.21
C GLN A 236 -14.19 -1.49 23.62
N GLY A 237 -15.13 -2.43 23.83
CA GLY A 237 -16.52 -2.31 23.37
C GLY A 237 -16.76 -2.80 21.95
N ILE A 238 -15.74 -3.38 21.30
CA ILE A 238 -15.84 -3.97 19.95
C ILE A 238 -15.41 -5.43 20.02
N ASP A 239 -16.30 -6.34 19.62
CA ASP A 239 -16.03 -7.77 19.59
C ASP A 239 -15.28 -8.18 18.30
N LEU A 240 -14.67 -9.37 18.33
CA LEU A 240 -13.84 -9.84 17.21
C LEU A 240 -14.61 -9.95 15.89
N ASP A 241 -15.84 -10.40 15.95
CA ASP A 241 -16.73 -10.58 14.80
C ASP A 241 -17.32 -9.30 14.25
N GLN A 242 -17.15 -8.19 14.94
CA GLN A 242 -17.57 -6.85 14.52
C GLN A 242 -16.47 -6.09 13.78
N ALA A 243 -15.21 -6.49 13.93
CA ALA A 243 -14.07 -5.82 13.32
C ALA A 243 -13.49 -6.66 12.17
N HIS A 244 -13.29 -6.05 11.01
CA HIS A 244 -12.82 -6.75 9.83
C HIS A 244 -11.66 -5.99 9.16
N ARG A 245 -10.84 -6.71 8.41
CA ARG A 245 -9.90 -6.09 7.49
C ARG A 245 -10.66 -5.23 6.47
N GLY A 246 -10.24 -4.00 6.30
CA GLY A 246 -10.89 -3.02 5.44
C GLY A 246 -11.72 -2.00 6.20
N ASP A 247 -12.01 -2.25 7.48
CA ASP A 247 -12.58 -1.24 8.35
C ASP A 247 -11.57 -0.13 8.65
N VAL A 248 -12.05 1.00 9.16
CA VAL A 248 -11.21 2.13 9.55
C VAL A 248 -11.59 2.58 10.95
N VAL A 249 -10.59 2.62 11.84
CA VAL A 249 -10.75 3.20 13.19
C VAL A 249 -10.58 4.71 13.08
N VAL A 250 -11.57 5.46 13.58
CA VAL A 250 -11.64 6.93 13.50
C VAL A 250 -12.22 7.53 14.77
N PRO A 251 -12.02 8.85 15.03
CA PRO A 251 -12.74 9.54 16.10
C PRO A 251 -14.25 9.53 15.85
N THR A 252 -15.03 9.38 16.92
CA THR A 252 -16.50 9.31 16.84
C THR A 252 -17.11 10.54 16.20
N GLY A 253 -18.02 10.35 15.23
CA GLY A 253 -18.88 11.40 14.68
C GLY A 253 -18.22 12.37 13.70
N ILE A 254 -16.94 12.21 13.38
CA ILE A 254 -16.22 13.15 12.49
C ILE A 254 -16.36 12.74 11.03
N PHE A 255 -16.27 11.45 10.73
CA PHE A 255 -16.22 10.98 9.35
C PHE A 255 -17.57 10.50 8.84
N ARG A 256 -17.71 10.57 7.53
CA ARG A 256 -18.88 10.07 6.80
C ARG A 256 -18.43 8.97 5.84
N ILE A 257 -19.33 8.04 5.58
CA ILE A 257 -19.15 6.96 4.60
C ILE A 257 -19.95 7.26 3.34
N SER A 258 -19.49 6.80 2.19
CA SER A 258 -20.15 7.00 0.91
C SER A 258 -20.19 5.72 0.07
N ARG A 259 -21.22 5.62 -0.78
CA ARG A 259 -21.32 4.61 -1.85
C ARG A 259 -21.02 5.21 -3.24
N ARG A 260 -20.68 6.50 -3.31
CA ARG A 260 -20.36 7.19 -4.56
C ARG A 260 -19.23 8.15 -4.33
N VAL A 261 -18.27 8.13 -5.26
CA VAL A 261 -17.13 9.04 -5.23
C VAL A 261 -16.82 9.52 -6.64
N ASP A 262 -16.56 10.82 -6.80
CA ASP A 262 -15.99 11.34 -8.03
C ASP A 262 -14.48 11.25 -7.96
N VAL A 263 -13.86 10.80 -9.04
CA VAL A 263 -12.45 10.48 -9.09
C VAL A 263 -11.79 11.00 -10.37
N ARG A 264 -10.50 11.29 -10.30
CA ARG A 264 -9.64 11.29 -11.47
C ARG A 264 -9.17 9.85 -11.68
N LEU A 265 -9.31 9.35 -12.89
CA LEU A 265 -9.01 7.98 -13.28
C LEU A 265 -7.91 7.97 -14.34
N ASP A 266 -6.79 7.35 -14.04
CA ASP A 266 -5.71 7.05 -14.97
C ASP A 266 -5.82 5.58 -15.37
N HIS A 267 -6.09 5.33 -16.65
CA HIS A 267 -6.19 3.97 -17.21
C HIS A 267 -4.81 3.55 -17.67
N LEU A 268 -4.27 2.45 -17.13
CA LEU A 268 -2.91 2.01 -17.42
C LEU A 268 -2.71 1.70 -18.90
N ALA A 269 -1.54 2.05 -19.44
CA ALA A 269 -1.14 1.67 -20.80
C ALA A 269 -1.02 0.14 -20.94
N SER A 270 -0.68 -0.55 -19.85
CA SER A 270 -0.60 -2.01 -19.75
C SER A 270 -1.97 -2.70 -19.66
N ALA A 271 -3.08 -1.94 -19.56
CA ALA A 271 -4.41 -2.51 -19.47
C ALA A 271 -4.75 -3.29 -20.76
N PRO A 272 -5.32 -4.52 -20.65
CA PRO A 272 -5.50 -5.40 -21.81
C PRO A 272 -6.60 -4.94 -22.78
N ARG A 273 -7.44 -3.98 -22.40
CA ARG A 273 -8.58 -3.50 -23.20
C ARG A 273 -9.09 -2.15 -22.70
N ASP A 274 -9.85 -1.49 -23.54
CA ASP A 274 -10.56 -0.27 -23.21
C ASP A 274 -11.47 -0.41 -21.98
N LEU A 275 -11.53 0.63 -21.16
CA LEU A 275 -12.48 0.74 -20.06
C LEU A 275 -13.77 1.39 -20.55
N LYS A 276 -14.85 0.62 -20.58
CA LYS A 276 -16.16 1.09 -21.04
C LYS A 276 -16.99 1.66 -19.91
N HIS A 277 -17.87 2.61 -20.25
CA HIS A 277 -18.89 3.12 -19.35
C HIS A 277 -19.70 1.98 -18.72
N ARG A 278 -19.97 2.03 -17.42
CA ARG A 278 -20.63 1.00 -16.60
C ARG A 278 -19.88 -0.31 -16.43
N THR A 279 -18.60 -0.37 -16.75
CA THR A 279 -17.80 -1.54 -16.42
C THR A 279 -17.77 -1.77 -14.91
N THR A 280 -17.96 -3.02 -14.50
CA THR A 280 -17.80 -3.46 -13.11
C THR A 280 -16.35 -3.81 -12.86
N VAL A 281 -15.79 -3.27 -11.77
CA VAL A 281 -14.39 -3.44 -11.38
C VAL A 281 -14.27 -3.76 -9.89
N ARG A 282 -13.14 -4.28 -9.45
CA ARG A 282 -12.76 -4.30 -8.04
C ARG A 282 -12.07 -2.97 -7.71
N PHE A 283 -12.58 -2.29 -6.73
CA PHE A 283 -12.05 -1.04 -6.21
C PHE A 283 -11.27 -1.31 -4.94
N HIS A 284 -10.06 -0.76 -4.85
CA HIS A 284 -9.20 -0.86 -3.69
C HIS A 284 -8.77 0.53 -3.22
N SER A 285 -8.90 0.80 -1.93
CA SER A 285 -8.33 2.00 -1.29
C SER A 285 -7.95 1.67 0.16
N GLY A 286 -6.71 1.98 0.56
CA GLY A 286 -6.17 1.54 1.84
C GLY A 286 -6.25 0.02 1.97
N THR A 287 -6.89 -0.46 3.04
CA THR A 287 -7.08 -1.90 3.31
C THR A 287 -8.39 -2.46 2.77
N SER A 288 -9.27 -1.58 2.23
CA SER A 288 -10.61 -1.94 1.75
C SER A 288 -10.60 -2.44 0.32
N GLU A 289 -11.46 -3.41 0.03
CA GLU A 289 -11.76 -3.92 -1.31
C GLU A 289 -13.27 -4.08 -1.46
N VAL A 290 -13.86 -3.44 -2.48
CA VAL A 290 -15.28 -3.54 -2.81
C VAL A 290 -15.48 -3.61 -4.31
N THR A 291 -16.65 -4.03 -4.75
CA THR A 291 -17.04 -3.94 -6.16
C THR A 291 -17.53 -2.53 -6.48
N ALA A 292 -17.15 -2.00 -7.64
CA ALA A 292 -17.59 -0.70 -8.10
C ALA A 292 -18.03 -0.74 -9.57
N GLN A 293 -18.99 0.10 -9.92
CA GLN A 293 -19.34 0.40 -11.30
C GLN A 293 -18.74 1.74 -11.72
N VAL A 294 -18.00 1.75 -12.83
CA VAL A 294 -17.35 2.94 -13.38
C VAL A 294 -18.34 3.71 -14.25
N ILE A 295 -18.67 4.92 -13.89
CA ILE A 295 -19.49 5.85 -14.65
C ILE A 295 -18.55 6.90 -15.25
N LEU A 296 -18.09 6.71 -16.47
CA LEU A 296 -17.29 7.70 -17.18
C LEU A 296 -18.13 8.97 -17.44
N LEU A 297 -17.55 10.15 -17.19
CA LEU A 297 -18.31 11.42 -17.22
C LEU A 297 -18.18 12.14 -18.58
N GLU A 298 -17.08 11.95 -19.28
CA GLU A 298 -16.75 12.68 -20.51
C GLU A 298 -16.91 11.82 -21.77
N HIS A 299 -16.57 10.53 -21.68
CA HIS A 299 -16.52 9.61 -22.82
C HIS A 299 -17.24 8.30 -22.50
N ASP A 300 -17.60 7.52 -23.51
CA ASP A 300 -18.14 6.16 -23.33
C ASP A 300 -17.05 5.14 -23.08
N VAL A 301 -15.85 5.47 -23.52
CA VAL A 301 -14.70 4.56 -23.52
C VAL A 301 -13.47 5.36 -23.14
N LEU A 302 -12.66 4.80 -22.27
CA LEU A 302 -11.34 5.31 -21.91
C LEU A 302 -10.30 4.30 -22.40
N ALA A 303 -9.48 4.69 -23.38
CA ALA A 303 -8.44 3.84 -23.94
C ALA A 303 -7.30 3.60 -22.96
N PRO A 304 -6.53 2.48 -23.08
CA PRO A 304 -5.29 2.30 -22.33
C PRO A 304 -4.33 3.48 -22.51
N GLY A 305 -3.69 3.91 -21.42
CA GLY A 305 -2.79 5.06 -21.38
C GLY A 305 -3.49 6.42 -21.29
N SER A 306 -4.82 6.47 -21.27
CA SER A 306 -5.60 7.71 -21.17
C SER A 306 -6.05 7.97 -19.73
N SER A 307 -6.33 9.25 -19.44
CA SER A 307 -6.91 9.70 -18.16
C SER A 307 -8.25 10.37 -18.40
N GLY A 308 -9.11 10.39 -17.37
CA GLY A 308 -10.42 11.06 -17.43
C GLY A 308 -11.06 11.17 -16.06
N TYR A 309 -12.29 11.67 -16.03
CA TYR A 309 -13.08 11.76 -14.81
C TYR A 309 -14.18 10.71 -14.79
N ALA A 310 -14.38 10.12 -13.62
CA ALA A 310 -15.41 9.11 -13.42
C ALA A 310 -16.11 9.29 -12.07
N GLN A 311 -17.36 8.84 -11.98
CA GLN A 311 -18.01 8.55 -10.72
C GLN A 311 -17.97 7.04 -10.49
N LEU A 312 -17.42 6.62 -9.37
CA LEU A 312 -17.46 5.22 -8.96
C LEU A 312 -18.66 4.98 -8.03
N ARG A 313 -19.48 3.99 -8.37
CA ARG A 313 -20.61 3.53 -7.56
C ARG A 313 -20.21 2.24 -6.86
N LEU A 314 -20.04 2.33 -5.55
CA LEU A 314 -19.58 1.23 -4.70
C LEU A 314 -20.77 0.38 -4.26
N ASP A 315 -20.61 -0.94 -4.24
CA ASP A 315 -21.62 -1.88 -3.74
C ASP A 315 -21.74 -1.83 -2.20
N GLN A 316 -20.66 -1.43 -1.52
CA GLN A 316 -20.65 -1.19 -0.07
C GLN A 316 -20.16 0.22 0.25
N PRO A 317 -20.62 0.80 1.37
CA PRO A 317 -20.14 2.11 1.77
C PRO A 317 -18.71 2.03 2.31
N LEU A 318 -17.88 3.01 1.95
CA LEU A 318 -16.52 3.16 2.46
C LEU A 318 -16.30 4.55 3.05
N LEU A 319 -15.33 4.65 3.95
CA LEU A 319 -14.73 5.92 4.33
C LEU A 319 -13.65 6.26 3.30
N LEU A 320 -13.86 7.34 2.58
CA LEU A 320 -12.92 7.93 1.64
C LEU A 320 -12.86 9.44 1.87
N VAL A 321 -11.70 10.03 1.66
CA VAL A 321 -11.52 11.48 1.70
C VAL A 321 -10.89 11.96 0.40
N SER A 322 -11.04 13.26 0.11
CA SER A 322 -10.39 13.87 -1.05
C SER A 322 -8.86 13.71 -0.96
N GLY A 323 -8.24 13.29 -2.07
CA GLY A 323 -6.82 12.97 -2.16
C GLY A 323 -6.47 11.52 -1.84
N ASP A 324 -7.41 10.70 -1.32
CA ASP A 324 -7.11 9.28 -1.10
C ASP A 324 -6.81 8.58 -2.44
N PRO A 325 -5.70 7.85 -2.54
CA PRO A 325 -5.39 7.06 -3.71
C PRO A 325 -6.25 5.80 -3.77
N TYR A 326 -6.51 5.35 -4.99
CA TYR A 326 -7.25 4.11 -5.23
C TYR A 326 -6.74 3.37 -6.45
N LEU A 327 -7.06 2.09 -6.52
CA LEU A 327 -6.84 1.25 -7.69
C LEU A 327 -8.16 0.65 -8.15
N ILE A 328 -8.24 0.36 -9.46
CA ILE A 328 -9.26 -0.50 -10.03
C ILE A 328 -8.60 -1.70 -10.71
N ARG A 329 -9.19 -2.88 -10.47
CA ARG A 329 -8.76 -4.13 -11.09
C ARG A 329 -9.91 -4.74 -11.87
N ALA A 330 -9.59 -5.35 -13.00
CA ALA A 330 -10.56 -6.15 -13.75
C ALA A 330 -11.02 -7.35 -12.93
N THR A 331 -12.26 -7.79 -13.11
CA THR A 331 -12.81 -8.95 -12.40
C THR A 331 -12.31 -10.26 -12.99
N SER A 332 -12.05 -10.29 -14.30
CA SER A 332 -11.52 -11.46 -15.02
C SER A 332 -10.84 -11.03 -16.35
N PRO A 333 -9.54 -11.34 -16.53
CA PRO A 333 -8.59 -11.78 -15.50
C PRO A 333 -8.39 -10.72 -14.42
N SER A 334 -7.97 -11.14 -13.22
CA SER A 334 -7.77 -10.20 -12.09
C SER A 334 -6.43 -9.47 -12.24
N VAL A 335 -6.41 -8.42 -13.06
CA VAL A 335 -5.24 -7.55 -13.31
C VAL A 335 -5.56 -6.12 -12.95
N THR A 336 -4.56 -5.36 -12.52
CA THR A 336 -4.69 -3.92 -12.28
C THR A 336 -4.84 -3.22 -13.62
N ILE A 337 -5.90 -2.42 -13.78
CA ILE A 337 -6.20 -1.72 -15.04
C ILE A 337 -6.15 -0.21 -14.92
N GLY A 338 -6.08 0.34 -13.72
CA GLY A 338 -6.00 1.78 -13.50
C GLY A 338 -6.17 2.15 -12.04
N GLY A 339 -6.26 3.43 -11.78
CA GLY A 339 -6.42 4.02 -10.47
C GLY A 339 -6.33 5.54 -10.53
N GLY A 340 -6.04 6.17 -9.41
CA GLY A 340 -5.90 7.61 -9.32
C GLY A 340 -6.27 8.13 -7.93
N ILE A 341 -6.89 9.30 -7.87
CA ILE A 341 -7.23 9.95 -6.61
C ILE A 341 -8.73 10.25 -6.51
N VAL A 342 -9.25 10.18 -5.29
CA VAL A 342 -10.60 10.61 -4.94
C VAL A 342 -10.64 12.14 -4.98
N LEU A 343 -11.58 12.73 -5.72
CA LEU A 343 -11.79 14.18 -5.81
C LEU A 343 -12.88 14.63 -4.85
N ASP A 344 -14.07 14.03 -4.97
CA ASP A 344 -15.22 14.31 -4.09
C ASP A 344 -15.76 13.00 -3.52
N PRO A 345 -15.66 12.78 -2.20
CA PRO A 345 -16.18 11.59 -1.56
C PRO A 345 -17.70 11.58 -1.38
N PHE A 346 -18.41 12.71 -1.63
CA PHE A 346 -19.85 12.84 -1.44
C PHE A 346 -20.57 13.50 -2.61
N PRO A 347 -20.29 13.11 -3.85
CA PRO A 347 -20.87 13.77 -5.00
C PRO A 347 -22.36 13.48 -5.12
N PRO A 348 -23.14 14.39 -5.76
CA PRO A 348 -24.48 14.07 -6.22
C PRO A 348 -24.43 12.93 -7.23
N ALA A 349 -25.57 12.26 -7.43
CA ALA A 349 -25.66 11.26 -8.49
C ALA A 349 -25.48 11.94 -9.85
N ARG A 350 -24.38 11.61 -10.52
CA ARG A 350 -24.14 12.12 -11.88
C ARG A 350 -24.78 11.19 -12.90
N ARG A 351 -25.39 11.79 -13.90
CA ARG A 351 -25.78 11.15 -15.15
C ARG A 351 -24.84 11.69 -16.21
N ARG A 352 -24.47 10.87 -17.18
CA ARG A 352 -23.74 11.36 -18.34
C ARG A 352 -24.53 12.50 -18.98
N ARG A 353 -23.87 13.59 -19.36
CA ARG A 353 -24.44 14.60 -20.26
C ARG A 353 -24.61 13.90 -21.61
N SER A 354 -25.84 13.70 -22.08
CA SER A 354 -26.06 13.42 -23.50
C SER A 354 -25.67 14.70 -24.24
N GLU A 355 -24.89 14.58 -25.29
CA GLU A 355 -24.61 15.71 -26.21
C GLU A 355 -25.86 16.24 -26.93
N ASP A 356 -27.01 15.58 -26.70
CA ASP A 356 -28.30 15.85 -27.32
C ASP A 356 -29.30 16.54 -26.35
N ALA A 357 -28.85 17.44 -25.46
CA ALA A 357 -29.75 18.24 -24.63
C ALA A 357 -29.34 19.70 -24.60
#